data_196e424ee2fe5fc8fac378bb925e29ac
#
_entry.id   196e424ee2fe5fc8fac378bb925e29ac
#
_cell.length_a   1.000
_cell.length_b   1.000
_cell.length_c   1.000
_cell.angle_alpha   90.00
_cell.angle_beta   90.00
_cell.angle_gamma   90.00
#
_symmetry.space_group_name_H-M   'P 1'
#
loop_
_entity.id
_entity.type
_entity.pdbx_description
1 polymer ?
#
loop_
_entity_poly.entity_id
_entity_poly.type
_entity_poly.pdbx_seq_one_letter_code
_entity_poly.pdbx_strand_id
1 'polypeptide(L)' 'MERKYLKIKVARVEHDLSQEELAKKVGVTRQTIGLIEQGKYNPSLQLCISICKTLDKTLDDLFWEDK' A
#
# COMPACT_ATOMS: atom_id res chain seq x y z
N MET A 1 -19.43 -4.04 -1.58
CA MET A 1 -18.45 -4.78 -0.81
C MET A 1 -17.14 -4.03 -0.82
N GLU A 2 -16.55 -3.85 0.35
CA GLU A 2 -15.29 -3.13 0.44
C GLU A 2 -14.14 -3.96 -0.06
N ARG A 3 -13.26 -3.30 -0.79
CA ARG A 3 -11.99 -3.91 -1.17
C ARG A 3 -10.95 -3.56 -0.13
N LYS A 4 -10.16 -4.54 0.22
CA LYS A 4 -9.05 -4.32 1.14
C LYS A 4 -7.77 -4.79 0.47
N TYR A 5 -6.76 -3.93 0.54
CA TYR A 5 -5.47 -4.28 -0.05
C TYR A 5 -4.61 -4.96 1.01
N LEU A 6 -5.03 -6.15 1.42
CA LEU A 6 -4.29 -6.90 2.44
C LEU A 6 -2.89 -7.24 2.00
N LYS A 7 -2.66 -7.36 0.70
CA LYS A 7 -1.33 -7.64 0.18
C LYS A 7 -0.35 -6.52 0.51
N ILE A 8 -0.83 -5.26 0.54
CA ILE A 8 0.00 -4.14 0.93
C ILE A 8 0.40 -4.28 2.39
N LYS A 9 -0.57 -4.59 3.24
CA LYS A 9 -0.30 -4.75 4.67
C LYS A 9 0.70 -5.88 4.92
N VAL A 10 0.50 -7.01 4.26
CA VAL A 10 1.40 -8.16 4.42
C VAL A 10 2.81 -7.80 3.98
N ALA A 11 2.95 -7.18 2.80
CA ALA A 11 4.27 -6.79 2.29
C ALA A 11 4.93 -5.77 3.21
N ARG A 12 4.15 -4.84 3.74
CA ARG A 12 4.68 -3.83 4.66
C ARG A 12 5.24 -4.49 5.92
N VAL A 13 4.47 -5.42 6.49
CA VAL A 13 4.90 -6.12 7.70
C VAL A 13 6.13 -6.98 7.42
N GLU A 14 6.19 -7.61 6.24
CA GLU A 14 7.37 -8.38 5.84
C GLU A 14 8.63 -7.53 5.80
N HIS A 15 8.49 -6.25 5.54
CA HIS A 15 9.62 -5.31 5.51
C HIS A 15 9.81 -4.60 6.86
N ASP A 16 9.10 -5.05 7.90
CA ASP A 16 9.20 -4.47 9.24
C ASP A 16 8.89 -2.99 9.26
N LEU A 17 7.94 -2.55 8.43
CA LEU A 17 7.56 -1.15 8.37
C LEU A 17 6.20 -0.93 9.03
N SER A 18 6.12 0.10 9.88
CA SER A 18 4.83 0.56 10.37
C SER A 18 4.13 1.35 9.27
N GLN A 19 2.84 1.62 9.45
CA GLN A 19 2.11 2.46 8.52
C GLN A 19 2.75 3.84 8.41
N GLU A 20 3.21 4.37 9.53
CA GLU A 20 3.85 5.68 9.55
C GLU A 20 5.18 5.65 8.78
N GLU A 21 5.95 4.60 8.96
CA GLU A 21 7.23 4.49 8.28
C GLU A 21 7.05 4.37 6.77
N LEU A 22 6.08 3.57 6.34
CA LEU A 22 5.78 3.46 4.92
C LEU A 22 5.31 4.80 4.36
N ALA A 23 4.43 5.48 5.12
CA ALA A 23 3.92 6.78 4.68
C ALA A 23 5.04 7.77 4.45
N LYS A 24 6.02 7.81 5.36
CA LYS A 24 7.15 8.71 5.21
C LYS A 24 7.97 8.38 3.96
N LYS A 25 8.15 7.09 3.69
CA LYS A 25 8.96 6.68 2.54
C LYS A 25 8.31 7.04 1.21
N VAL A 26 6.98 7.06 1.16
CA VAL A 26 6.28 7.34 -0.10
C VAL A 26 5.67 8.75 -0.13
N GLY A 27 5.89 9.54 0.92
CA GLY A 27 5.53 10.96 0.90
C GLY A 27 4.07 11.27 1.18
N VAL A 28 3.40 10.44 1.98
CA VAL A 28 2.01 10.69 2.38
C VAL A 28 1.88 10.57 3.88
N THR A 29 0.67 10.78 4.41
CA THR A 29 0.43 10.65 5.83
C THR A 29 0.13 9.20 6.20
N ARG A 30 0.33 8.88 7.49
CA ARG A 30 -0.02 7.57 8.01
C ARG A 30 -1.49 7.25 7.77
N GLN A 31 -2.36 8.26 7.92
CA GLN A 31 -3.79 8.07 7.71
C GLN A 31 -4.08 7.61 6.29
N THR A 32 -3.37 8.19 5.32
CA THR A 32 -3.55 7.81 3.91
C THR A 32 -3.20 6.34 3.70
N ILE A 33 -2.10 5.88 4.28
CA ILE A 33 -1.71 4.47 4.16
C ILE A 33 -2.79 3.57 4.77
N GLY A 34 -3.30 3.94 5.95
CA GLY A 34 -4.37 3.17 6.57
C GLY A 34 -5.61 3.07 5.70
N LEU A 35 -6.00 4.17 5.08
CA LEU A 35 -7.16 4.19 4.20
C LEU A 35 -6.94 3.36 2.94
N ILE A 36 -5.72 3.39 2.40
CA ILE A 36 -5.39 2.56 1.24
C ILE A 36 -5.52 1.09 1.60
N GLU A 37 -4.97 0.69 2.74
CA GLU A 37 -5.01 -0.71 3.16
C GLU A 37 -6.45 -1.18 3.41
N GLN A 38 -7.33 -0.27 3.80
CA GLN A 38 -8.73 -0.59 4.03
C GLN A 38 -9.57 -0.56 2.74
N GLY A 39 -8.97 -0.14 1.63
CA GLY A 39 -9.69 -0.03 0.38
C GLY A 39 -10.60 1.19 0.32
N LYS A 40 -10.36 2.18 1.18
CA LYS A 40 -11.19 3.38 1.26
C LYS A 40 -10.58 4.60 0.62
N TYR A 41 -9.41 4.46 0.03
CA TYR A 41 -8.72 5.55 -0.65
C TYR A 41 -8.12 5.00 -1.94
N ASN A 42 -8.35 5.73 -3.03
CA ASN A 42 -7.89 5.32 -4.35
C ASN A 42 -6.57 6.04 -4.65
N PRO A 43 -5.43 5.36 -4.48
CA PRO A 43 -4.16 6.05 -4.69
C PRO A 43 -3.93 6.32 -6.17
N SER A 44 -3.19 7.41 -6.45
CA SER A 44 -2.76 7.69 -7.82
C SER A 44 -1.81 6.61 -8.30
N LEU A 45 -1.64 6.50 -9.62
CA LEU A 45 -0.71 5.53 -10.18
C LEU A 45 0.70 5.78 -9.66
N GLN A 46 1.10 7.05 -9.55
CA GLN A 46 2.42 7.39 -9.06
C GLN A 46 2.62 6.91 -7.61
N LEU A 47 1.60 7.08 -6.78
CA LEU A 47 1.68 6.61 -5.40
C LEU A 47 1.74 5.08 -5.35
N CYS A 48 0.96 4.41 -6.19
CA CYS A 48 1.02 2.95 -6.29
C CYS A 48 2.43 2.47 -6.65
N ILE A 49 3.06 3.14 -7.61
CA ILE A 49 4.42 2.78 -8.03
C ILE A 49 5.41 3.00 -6.89
N SER A 50 5.27 4.11 -6.15
CA SER A 50 6.14 4.40 -5.02
C SER A 50 6.01 3.33 -3.93
N ILE A 51 4.79 2.92 -3.63
CA ILE A 51 4.56 1.86 -2.64
C ILE A 51 5.19 0.56 -3.10
N CYS A 52 5.00 0.21 -4.37
CA CYS A 52 5.56 -1.03 -4.92
C CYS A 52 7.09 -1.03 -4.84
N LYS A 53 7.72 0.08 -5.21
CA LYS A 53 9.18 0.17 -5.16
C LYS A 53 9.69 0.04 -3.74
N THR A 54 9.01 0.69 -2.80
CA THR A 54 9.42 0.65 -1.40
C THR A 54 9.31 -0.76 -0.84
N LEU A 55 8.29 -1.50 -1.24
CA LEU A 55 8.04 -2.84 -0.73
C LEU A 55 8.61 -3.95 -1.61
N ASP A 56 9.33 -3.56 -2.67
CA ASP A 56 9.96 -4.50 -3.61
C ASP A 56 8.94 -5.47 -4.20
N LYS A 57 7.83 -4.91 -4.66
CA LYS A 57 6.74 -5.66 -5.26
C LYS A 57 6.33 -5.01 -6.57
N THR A 58 5.56 -5.74 -7.39
CA THR A 58 5.00 -5.19 -8.62
C THR A 58 3.59 -4.68 -8.36
N LEU A 59 3.05 -3.94 -9.32
CA LEU A 59 1.67 -3.48 -9.23
C LEU A 59 0.71 -4.67 -9.16
N ASP A 60 1.01 -5.74 -9.91
CA ASP A 60 0.19 -6.94 -9.87
C ASP A 60 0.20 -7.58 -8.49
N ASP A 61 1.36 -7.55 -7.83
CA ASP A 61 1.49 -8.15 -6.50
C ASP A 61 0.62 -7.48 -5.46
N LEU A 62 0.49 -6.16 -5.56
CA LEU A 62 -0.14 -5.39 -4.48
C LEU A 62 -1.52 -4.86 -4.84
N PHE A 63 -1.75 -4.50 -6.10
CA PHE A 63 -2.97 -3.79 -6.47
C PHE A 63 -3.88 -4.57 -7.41
N TRP A 64 -3.44 -5.70 -7.91
CA TRP A 64 -4.29 -6.52 -8.77
C TRP A 64 -5.12 -7.46 -7.94
N GLU A 65 -6.40 -7.51 -8.22
CA GLU A 65 -7.29 -8.41 -7.51
C GLU A 65 -7.49 -9.68 -8.30
N ASP A 66 -7.28 -10.79 -7.63
CA ASP A 66 -7.65 -12.09 -8.17
C ASP A 66 -9.11 -12.35 -7.87
N LYS A 67 -9.79 -12.88 -8.83
CA LYS A 67 -11.20 -13.24 -8.66
C LYS A 67 -11.36 -14.68 -8.32
#